data_6cd8ea4a5318ea9baa0b944d556a487c
#
_entry.id   6cd8ea4a5318ea9baa0b944d556a487c
#
_cell.length_a   1.000
_cell.length_b   1.000
_cell.length_c   1.000
_cell.angle_alpha   90.00
_cell.angle_beta   90.00
_cell.angle_gamma   90.00
#
_symmetry.space_group_name_H-M   'P 1'
#
loop_
_entity.id
_entity.type
_entity.pdbx_description
1 polymer ?
#
loop_
_entity_poly.entity_id
_entity_poly.type
_entity_poly.pdbx_seq_one_letter_code
_entity_poly.pdbx_strand_id
1 'polypeptide(L)'
;MKQTHILPTTMMVLAVILAGCGNATPDTNRVASETSAATADHDDHDDHAEEKADHDDHGETDQDDEHDDHAESDGEPDGHDDHSESEGDVVKLTQDAATEAGIETAIVAEGAIAQSLSLPAEIRFDADRVANVSPKVSGVIGKLYASEGDHVARDDTLALIKSRELAGLKATWLTAETRKALASQALAREEKLFADKITSEADLQAARAEFEAAKADSDAAENELHAAGVSHAALERISTAADGDNANAYLTAPIAGTVVRRTVMLGETVSAGDAGADPLFTLVDDSVVWADIAVYKQDIARIRVGAPVALKTDSGEILAQSTIAFVLPVISETSRTATARVIVDNPDGTLRPGQYVTADLSVGTSEQVLRVPEAAIQLVEDRPSVFVPVEGGYAPRAVMTGTKSGGFVEIRSGLMAGEAVVTDGAFTLKAQLEKDAFGDGHGH
;
A
#
# COMPACT_ATOMS: atom_id res chain seq x y z
N MET A 1 -17.82 -27.42 -45.00
CA MET A 1 -16.99 -27.14 -46.18
C MET A 1 -17.17 -25.69 -46.60
N LYS A 2 -16.27 -24.83 -46.22
CA LYS A 2 -15.96 -23.53 -46.87
C LYS A 2 -14.61 -23.10 -46.33
N GLN A 3 -13.64 -23.10 -47.22
CA GLN A 3 -12.25 -22.69 -46.99
C GLN A 3 -12.17 -21.16 -46.91
N THR A 4 -11.43 -20.67 -45.97
CA THR A 4 -11.04 -19.24 -45.86
C THR A 4 -9.57 -19.10 -46.19
N HIS A 5 -9.27 -18.34 -47.22
CA HIS A 5 -7.93 -18.04 -47.73
C HIS A 5 -7.25 -17.01 -46.81
N ILE A 6 -6.01 -17.29 -46.41
CA ILE A 6 -5.10 -16.41 -45.73
C ILE A 6 -4.18 -15.78 -46.78
N LEU A 7 -4.13 -14.43 -46.84
CA LEU A 7 -3.14 -13.67 -47.60
C LEU A 7 -2.02 -13.17 -46.66
N PRO A 8 -0.77 -13.22 -47.03
CA PRO A 8 0.32 -12.64 -46.26
C PRO A 8 0.57 -11.19 -46.66
N THR A 9 0.66 -10.30 -45.67
CA THR A 9 1.01 -8.90 -45.84
C THR A 9 2.54 -8.74 -45.78
N THR A 10 3.10 -8.25 -46.86
CA THR A 10 4.54 -7.99 -47.07
C THR A 10 4.95 -6.72 -46.32
N MET A 11 5.98 -6.84 -45.49
CA MET A 11 6.63 -5.76 -44.74
C MET A 11 7.68 -5.07 -45.63
N MET A 12 7.48 -3.78 -45.93
CA MET A 12 8.41 -2.94 -46.69
C MET A 12 9.21 -2.06 -45.72
N VAL A 13 10.50 -2.37 -45.57
CA VAL A 13 11.48 -1.57 -44.81
C VAL A 13 12.02 -0.50 -45.75
N LEU A 14 11.85 0.77 -45.39
CA LEU A 14 12.47 1.92 -46.08
C LEU A 14 13.57 2.48 -45.19
N ALA A 15 14.81 2.25 -45.59
CA ALA A 15 16.00 2.88 -45.02
C ALA A 15 16.27 4.21 -45.73
N VAL A 16 16.35 5.31 -44.98
CA VAL A 16 16.87 6.58 -45.51
C VAL A 16 18.19 6.91 -44.81
N ILE A 17 19.23 6.86 -45.59
CA ILE A 17 20.58 7.37 -45.26
C ILE A 17 20.66 8.81 -45.71
N LEU A 18 21.00 9.75 -44.85
CA LEU A 18 21.42 11.09 -45.20
C LEU A 18 22.73 11.41 -44.45
N ALA A 19 23.81 11.41 -45.21
CA ALA A 19 25.07 12.02 -44.85
C ALA A 19 25.08 13.47 -45.27
N GLY A 20 25.64 14.36 -44.47
CA GLY A 20 25.86 15.77 -44.87
C GLY A 20 26.72 16.48 -43.83
N CYS A 21 27.98 16.61 -44.15
CA CYS A 21 29.00 17.39 -43.44
C CYS A 21 28.77 18.91 -43.62
N GLY A 22 29.16 19.70 -42.61
CA GLY A 22 29.24 21.17 -42.76
C GLY A 22 29.74 21.85 -41.49
N ASN A 23 31.04 22.09 -41.49
CA ASN A 23 31.87 22.80 -40.53
C ASN A 23 31.64 24.33 -40.61
N ALA A 24 31.65 25.05 -39.45
CA ALA A 24 32.31 26.34 -39.25
C ALA A 24 31.97 26.96 -37.89
N THR A 25 32.96 27.11 -37.03
CA THR A 25 33.15 28.22 -36.08
C THR A 25 33.96 29.30 -36.83
N PRO A 26 34.10 30.59 -36.37
CA PRO A 26 34.30 31.08 -35.00
C PRO A 26 33.63 32.46 -34.73
N ASP A 27 33.71 32.97 -33.54
CA ASP A 27 34.44 34.12 -33.00
C ASP A 27 33.68 34.88 -31.90
N THR A 28 34.32 34.90 -30.79
CA THR A 28 34.57 36.00 -29.83
C THR A 28 33.64 37.23 -29.80
N ASN A 29 33.05 37.50 -28.62
CA ASN A 29 33.33 38.81 -28.01
C ASN A 29 33.19 38.75 -26.48
N ARG A 30 34.25 39.22 -25.87
CA ARG A 30 34.61 39.37 -24.49
C ARG A 30 34.27 40.79 -24.10
N VAL A 31 33.46 41.04 -23.06
CA VAL A 31 33.51 42.28 -22.30
C VAL A 31 33.47 41.93 -20.83
N ALA A 32 34.50 42.33 -20.15
CA ALA A 32 34.69 42.35 -18.69
C ALA A 32 34.22 43.70 -18.16
N SER A 33 33.77 43.70 -16.93
CA SER A 33 33.99 44.77 -15.90
C SER A 33 33.29 44.31 -14.64
N GLU A 34 34.01 44.05 -13.64
CA GLU A 34 34.56 44.87 -12.52
C GLU A 34 33.62 44.89 -11.34
N THR A 35 34.02 44.19 -10.31
CA THR A 35 34.49 44.66 -8.98
C THR A 35 33.47 45.42 -8.13
N SER A 36 33.13 44.86 -7.00
CA SER A 36 33.33 45.55 -5.72
C SER A 36 33.36 44.56 -4.57
N ALA A 37 34.48 44.57 -3.86
CA ALA A 37 34.71 43.92 -2.60
C ALA A 37 34.22 44.83 -1.46
N ALA A 38 33.71 44.19 -0.41
CA ALA A 38 33.72 44.81 0.92
C ALA A 38 33.95 43.70 1.96
N THR A 39 35.09 43.81 2.55
CA THR A 39 35.64 43.15 3.75
C THR A 39 34.99 43.65 5.02
N ALA A 40 34.85 42.78 6.00
CA ALA A 40 34.98 42.99 7.45
C ALA A 40 34.93 41.60 8.09
N ASP A 41 35.97 41.01 8.51
CA ASP A 41 36.77 41.00 9.74
C ASP A 41 35.94 41.00 11.03
N HIS A 42 36.11 39.94 11.79
CA HIS A 42 36.52 39.83 13.19
C HIS A 42 36.40 38.37 13.61
N ASP A 43 37.56 37.72 13.83
CA ASP A 43 38.31 37.49 15.11
C ASP A 43 37.64 36.44 16.00
N ASP A 44 38.31 35.31 16.05
CA ASP A 44 39.17 34.77 17.13
C ASP A 44 38.47 34.36 18.41
N HIS A 45 38.63 33.11 18.76
CA HIS A 45 39.19 32.56 19.99
C HIS A 45 39.14 31.04 19.90
N ASP A 46 40.27 30.39 19.67
CA ASP A 46 41.24 29.80 20.62
C ASP A 46 40.72 28.68 21.51
N ASP A 47 41.35 27.53 21.22
CA ASP A 47 42.04 26.63 22.14
C ASP A 47 41.30 25.99 23.31
N HIS A 48 41.35 24.67 23.30
CA HIS A 48 41.94 23.83 24.35
C HIS A 48 41.89 22.37 23.84
N ALA A 49 43.02 21.83 23.44
CA ALA A 49 44.04 21.17 24.26
C ALA A 49 43.67 19.72 24.66
N GLU A 50 44.48 18.86 24.12
CA GLU A 50 44.72 17.45 24.39
C GLU A 50 44.84 17.13 25.88
N GLU A 51 44.38 15.99 26.30
CA GLU A 51 45.04 15.24 27.35
C GLU A 51 44.96 13.71 27.03
N LYS A 52 46.14 13.21 26.72
CA LYS A 52 46.52 11.80 26.80
C LYS A 52 46.74 11.45 28.26
N ALA A 53 46.30 10.30 28.67
CA ALA A 53 46.88 9.58 29.78
C ALA A 53 46.96 8.10 29.45
N ASP A 54 48.18 7.68 29.18
CA ASP A 54 48.69 6.33 29.28
C ASP A 54 48.70 5.89 30.74
N HIS A 55 48.45 4.61 31.01
CA HIS A 55 49.08 3.82 32.07
C HIS A 55 48.81 2.34 31.74
N ASP A 56 49.82 1.62 31.21
CA ASP A 56 50.76 0.66 31.88
C ASP A 56 50.07 -0.40 32.72
N ASP A 57 50.11 -1.62 32.22
CA ASP A 57 51.09 -2.70 32.37
C ASP A 57 51.26 -3.21 33.79
N HIS A 58 50.96 -4.45 33.98
CA HIS A 58 51.46 -5.45 34.93
C HIS A 58 50.54 -6.68 34.84
N GLY A 59 50.94 -7.86 34.53
CA GLY A 59 52.16 -8.57 34.84
C GLY A 59 51.78 -10.03 34.96
N GLU A 60 52.44 -10.85 34.25
CA GLU A 60 52.39 -12.32 34.30
C GLU A 60 52.73 -12.84 35.71
N THR A 61 52.07 -13.91 36.13
CA THR A 61 52.75 -14.97 36.90
C THR A 61 52.06 -16.30 36.66
N ASP A 62 52.82 -17.14 36.00
CA ASP A 62 52.74 -18.60 36.03
C ASP A 62 52.87 -19.12 37.45
N GLN A 63 52.12 -20.16 37.75
CA GLN A 63 52.62 -21.24 38.59
C GLN A 63 51.83 -22.53 38.34
N ASP A 64 52.53 -23.45 37.74
CA ASP A 64 52.31 -24.88 37.76
C ASP A 64 52.27 -25.39 39.20
N ASP A 65 51.42 -26.36 39.47
CA ASP A 65 51.73 -27.45 40.42
C ASP A 65 50.90 -28.69 40.06
N GLU A 66 51.61 -29.66 39.59
CA GLU A 66 51.24 -31.05 39.50
C GLU A 66 51.12 -31.64 40.90
N HIS A 67 50.13 -32.47 41.16
CA HIS A 67 50.33 -33.65 42.02
C HIS A 67 49.33 -34.77 41.78
N ASP A 68 49.95 -35.87 41.53
CA ASP A 68 49.62 -37.25 41.34
C ASP A 68 48.62 -37.89 42.31
N ASP A 69 48.02 -38.94 41.74
CA ASP A 69 47.74 -40.27 42.24
C ASP A 69 46.96 -40.45 43.57
N HIS A 70 45.85 -41.18 43.49
CA HIS A 70 45.69 -42.50 44.03
C HIS A 70 44.33 -43.17 43.82
N ALA A 71 44.40 -44.29 43.13
CA ALA A 71 43.89 -45.61 43.62
C ALA A 71 42.41 -45.93 43.43
N GLU A 72 42.28 -46.94 42.66
CA GLU A 72 41.17 -47.87 42.47
C GLU A 72 40.51 -48.34 43.74
N SER A 73 39.19 -48.43 43.72
CA SER A 73 38.46 -49.36 44.57
C SER A 73 37.21 -49.86 43.87
N ASP A 74 37.26 -51.08 43.45
CA ASP A 74 36.15 -51.87 42.95
C ASP A 74 34.96 -51.90 43.93
N GLY A 75 33.75 -51.76 43.40
CA GLY A 75 32.52 -52.03 44.15
C GLY A 75 31.39 -52.26 43.12
N GLU A 76 31.05 -53.53 42.97
CA GLU A 76 30.01 -54.08 42.13
C GLU A 76 28.60 -53.62 42.51
N PRO A 77 27.61 -53.79 41.57
CA PRO A 77 26.39 -53.02 41.48
C PRO A 77 25.26 -53.66 42.30
N ASP A 78 24.57 -52.85 43.04
CA ASP A 78 23.23 -53.20 43.50
C ASP A 78 22.22 -52.31 42.73
N GLY A 79 21.47 -53.02 41.92
CA GLY A 79 20.31 -52.43 41.24
C GLY A 79 19.21 -52.14 42.25
N HIS A 80 18.77 -50.94 42.22
CA HIS A 80 17.42 -50.56 42.59
C HIS A 80 16.87 -49.61 41.54
N ASP A 81 16.15 -50.20 40.58
CA ASP A 81 15.09 -49.52 39.87
C ASP A 81 14.00 -49.14 40.88
N ASP A 82 14.09 -47.99 41.44
CA ASP A 82 12.98 -47.37 42.14
C ASP A 82 12.48 -46.21 41.32
N HIS A 83 11.64 -46.52 40.31
CA HIS A 83 10.73 -45.54 39.72
C HIS A 83 9.68 -45.22 40.79
N SER A 84 10.03 -44.43 41.77
CA SER A 84 9.04 -43.72 42.57
C SER A 84 8.40 -42.65 41.67
N GLU A 85 7.28 -43.03 41.06
CA GLU A 85 6.28 -42.07 40.58
C GLU A 85 5.99 -41.15 41.76
N SER A 86 6.34 -39.87 41.64
CA SER A 86 6.04 -38.87 42.64
C SER A 86 4.51 -38.69 42.68
N GLU A 87 3.87 -39.26 43.73
CA GLU A 87 2.43 -39.11 43.99
C GLU A 87 2.00 -37.64 44.28
N GLY A 88 2.95 -36.68 44.19
CA GLY A 88 2.74 -35.29 44.56
C GLY A 88 2.08 -34.40 43.53
N ASP A 89 2.07 -34.79 42.24
CA ASP A 89 1.72 -33.86 41.15
C ASP A 89 0.32 -34.07 40.55
N VAL A 90 -0.56 -34.84 41.15
CA VAL A 90 -1.91 -35.13 40.63
C VAL A 90 -2.94 -34.25 41.31
N VAL A 91 -3.62 -33.44 40.52
CA VAL A 91 -4.82 -32.68 40.94
C VAL A 91 -5.99 -33.67 41.07
N LYS A 92 -6.37 -34.02 42.28
CA LYS A 92 -7.49 -34.93 42.56
C LYS A 92 -8.81 -34.24 42.27
N LEU A 93 -9.47 -34.64 41.20
CA LEU A 93 -10.74 -34.11 40.78
C LEU A 93 -11.63 -35.21 40.20
N THR A 94 -12.86 -35.30 40.70
CA THR A 94 -13.82 -36.25 40.12
C THR A 94 -14.34 -35.71 38.79
N GLN A 95 -14.81 -36.59 37.90
CA GLN A 95 -15.28 -36.21 36.58
C GLN A 95 -16.46 -35.22 36.63
N ASP A 96 -17.35 -35.36 37.63
CA ASP A 96 -18.45 -34.42 37.85
C ASP A 96 -17.95 -33.02 38.25
N ALA A 97 -16.98 -32.99 39.19
CA ALA A 97 -16.35 -31.74 39.63
C ALA A 97 -15.53 -31.06 38.50
N ALA A 98 -14.89 -31.84 37.61
CA ALA A 98 -14.18 -31.32 36.45
C ALA A 98 -15.12 -30.67 35.47
N THR A 99 -16.27 -31.30 35.22
CA THR A 99 -17.31 -30.73 34.32
C THR A 99 -17.90 -29.45 34.91
N GLU A 100 -18.15 -29.39 36.22
CA GLU A 100 -18.64 -28.21 36.92
C GLU A 100 -17.60 -27.07 36.90
N ALA A 101 -16.32 -27.39 36.92
CA ALA A 101 -15.19 -26.47 36.83
C ALA A 101 -14.89 -26.01 35.38
N GLY A 102 -15.65 -26.47 34.37
CA GLY A 102 -15.45 -26.14 32.95
C GLY A 102 -14.20 -26.74 32.36
N ILE A 103 -13.74 -27.92 32.86
CA ILE A 103 -12.58 -28.63 32.32
C ILE A 103 -13.07 -29.50 31.16
N GLU A 104 -12.56 -29.19 29.96
CA GLU A 104 -12.83 -29.98 28.76
C GLU A 104 -11.56 -30.71 28.31
N THR A 105 -11.73 -31.91 27.82
CA THR A 105 -10.62 -32.73 27.28
C THR A 105 -10.87 -33.02 25.81
N ALA A 106 -9.80 -32.98 25.01
CA ALA A 106 -9.85 -33.41 23.61
C ALA A 106 -8.69 -34.39 23.34
N ILE A 107 -8.90 -35.17 22.28
CA ILE A 107 -7.87 -36.12 21.81
C ILE A 107 -6.86 -35.33 20.97
N VAL A 108 -5.60 -35.46 21.28
CA VAL A 108 -4.50 -34.88 20.50
C VAL A 108 -4.43 -35.54 19.14
N ALA A 109 -4.51 -34.73 18.12
CA ALA A 109 -4.47 -35.18 16.73
C ALA A 109 -3.43 -34.41 15.93
N GLU A 110 -2.92 -35.06 14.90
CA GLU A 110 -2.14 -34.34 13.88
C GLU A 110 -3.03 -33.33 13.14
N GLY A 111 -2.48 -32.18 12.91
CA GLY A 111 -3.14 -31.14 12.17
C GLY A 111 -2.14 -30.20 11.51
N ALA A 112 -2.62 -29.49 10.51
CA ALA A 112 -1.81 -28.55 9.78
C ALA A 112 -1.45 -27.35 10.65
N ILE A 113 -0.16 -27.05 10.82
CA ILE A 113 0.33 -25.77 11.31
C ILE A 113 1.10 -25.09 10.19
N ALA A 114 0.60 -23.96 9.73
CA ALA A 114 1.33 -23.08 8.81
C ALA A 114 2.24 -22.17 9.64
N GLN A 115 3.50 -22.05 9.26
CA GLN A 115 4.35 -21.02 9.85
C GLN A 115 3.75 -19.65 9.54
N SER A 116 3.56 -18.81 10.54
CA SER A 116 3.14 -17.43 10.39
C SER A 116 4.33 -16.49 10.57
N LEU A 117 4.31 -15.41 9.82
CA LEU A 117 5.27 -14.33 9.90
C LEU A 117 4.51 -13.03 10.11
N SER A 118 4.69 -12.40 11.27
CA SER A 118 4.08 -11.12 11.61
C SER A 118 5.01 -10.00 11.22
N LEU A 119 4.56 -9.12 10.32
CA LEU A 119 5.32 -7.99 9.79
C LEU A 119 4.52 -6.70 9.90
N PRO A 120 5.18 -5.55 10.07
CA PRO A 120 4.51 -4.26 10.04
C PRO A 120 4.02 -3.95 8.62
N ALA A 121 2.84 -3.38 8.53
CA ALA A 121 2.25 -2.91 7.28
C ALA A 121 1.67 -1.51 7.45
N GLU A 122 1.71 -0.73 6.39
CA GLU A 122 1.11 0.60 6.29
C GLU A 122 -0.05 0.56 5.30
N ILE A 123 -1.20 1.05 5.72
CA ILE A 123 -2.35 1.22 4.82
C ILE A 123 -2.11 2.46 3.97
N ARG A 124 -2.25 2.33 2.65
CA ARG A 124 -2.06 3.40 1.68
C ARG A 124 -3.24 3.53 0.74
N PHE A 125 -3.40 4.71 0.18
CA PHE A 125 -4.31 4.88 -0.94
C PHE A 125 -3.89 4.00 -2.12
N ASP A 126 -4.88 3.45 -2.81
CA ASP A 126 -4.67 2.90 -4.14
C ASP A 126 -4.36 4.06 -5.10
N ALA A 127 -3.14 4.10 -5.63
CA ALA A 127 -2.70 5.19 -6.50
C ALA A 127 -3.53 5.29 -7.79
N ASP A 128 -4.14 4.19 -8.25
CA ASP A 128 -5.01 4.17 -9.43
C ASP A 128 -6.40 4.75 -9.12
N ARG A 129 -6.70 5.00 -7.84
CA ARG A 129 -7.97 5.56 -7.33
C ARG A 129 -7.79 6.95 -6.71
N VAL A 130 -6.66 7.59 -6.96
CA VAL A 130 -6.39 8.98 -6.57
C VAL A 130 -6.48 9.86 -7.80
N ALA A 131 -7.27 10.92 -7.72
CA ALA A 131 -7.38 11.92 -8.78
C ALA A 131 -6.93 13.29 -8.30
N ASN A 132 -5.91 13.83 -8.95
CA ASN A 132 -5.46 15.19 -8.79
C ASN A 132 -6.17 16.08 -9.82
N VAL A 133 -6.91 17.05 -9.34
CA VAL A 133 -7.74 17.93 -10.19
C VAL A 133 -7.09 19.30 -10.29
N SER A 134 -6.57 19.59 -11.47
CA SER A 134 -5.93 20.86 -11.83
C SER A 134 -6.79 21.65 -12.82
N PRO A 135 -6.66 22.99 -12.89
CA PRO A 135 -7.44 23.81 -13.79
C PRO A 135 -6.99 23.61 -15.25
N LYS A 136 -7.94 23.52 -16.16
CA LYS A 136 -7.68 23.44 -17.60
C LYS A 136 -7.59 24.81 -18.28
N VAL A 137 -8.05 25.86 -17.58
CA VAL A 137 -8.00 27.27 -18.04
C VAL A 137 -7.59 28.14 -16.86
N SER A 138 -6.89 29.24 -17.18
CA SER A 138 -6.47 30.21 -16.17
C SER A 138 -7.63 31.14 -15.82
N GLY A 139 -7.70 31.59 -14.55
CA GLY A 139 -8.77 32.47 -14.10
C GLY A 139 -8.79 32.69 -12.61
N VAL A 140 -9.91 33.21 -12.09
CA VAL A 140 -10.13 33.48 -10.67
C VAL A 140 -11.24 32.59 -10.15
N ILE A 141 -11.04 31.99 -8.99
CA ILE A 141 -12.04 31.16 -8.31
C ILE A 141 -13.25 32.03 -7.91
N GLY A 142 -14.36 31.85 -8.61
CA GLY A 142 -15.57 32.57 -8.38
C GLY A 142 -16.48 31.94 -7.33
N LYS A 143 -16.45 30.61 -7.19
CA LYS A 143 -17.22 29.85 -6.20
C LYS A 143 -16.58 28.49 -5.95
N LEU A 144 -16.69 28.03 -4.72
CA LEU A 144 -16.33 26.68 -4.29
C LEU A 144 -17.61 25.93 -3.95
N TYR A 145 -17.73 24.68 -4.40
CA TYR A 145 -18.89 23.83 -4.16
C TYR A 145 -18.53 22.63 -3.28
N ALA A 146 -17.26 22.26 -3.23
CA ALA A 146 -16.76 21.15 -2.40
C ALA A 146 -15.67 21.62 -1.45
N SER A 147 -15.61 20.99 -0.28
CA SER A 147 -14.62 21.21 0.78
C SER A 147 -13.96 19.88 1.15
N GLU A 148 -12.85 19.94 1.89
CA GLU A 148 -12.23 18.75 2.44
C GLU A 148 -13.20 17.97 3.32
N GLY A 149 -13.24 16.65 3.13
CA GLY A 149 -14.17 15.73 3.78
C GLY A 149 -15.48 15.50 3.03
N ASP A 150 -15.81 16.30 2.01
CA ASP A 150 -17.02 16.10 1.23
C ASP A 150 -16.90 14.87 0.32
N HIS A 151 -17.98 14.11 0.24
CA HIS A 151 -18.12 13.02 -0.72
C HIS A 151 -18.75 13.55 -2.01
N VAL A 152 -18.12 13.29 -3.13
CA VAL A 152 -18.55 13.78 -4.44
C VAL A 152 -18.76 12.62 -5.42
N ALA A 153 -19.74 12.74 -6.27
CA ALA A 153 -19.94 11.83 -7.38
C ALA A 153 -19.06 12.25 -8.57
N ARG A 154 -18.85 11.33 -9.49
CA ARG A 154 -18.19 11.64 -10.75
C ARG A 154 -18.98 12.74 -11.49
N ASP A 155 -18.28 13.68 -12.09
CA ASP A 155 -18.80 14.87 -12.81
C ASP A 155 -19.46 15.94 -11.91
N ASP A 156 -19.48 15.76 -10.58
CA ASP A 156 -19.90 16.82 -9.66
C ASP A 156 -18.99 18.04 -9.79
N THR A 157 -19.58 19.23 -9.69
CA THR A 157 -18.83 20.48 -9.76
C THR A 157 -18.11 20.76 -8.43
N LEU A 158 -16.80 20.91 -8.47
CA LEU A 158 -15.95 21.23 -7.32
C LEU A 158 -15.77 22.72 -7.14
N ALA A 159 -15.54 23.44 -8.26
CA ALA A 159 -15.31 24.88 -8.26
C ALA A 159 -15.79 25.53 -9.56
N LEU A 160 -16.06 26.82 -9.48
CA LEU A 160 -16.30 27.70 -10.60
C LEU A 160 -15.10 28.64 -10.77
N ILE A 161 -14.47 28.60 -11.94
CA ILE A 161 -13.37 29.47 -12.33
C ILE A 161 -13.92 30.52 -13.31
N LYS A 162 -13.73 31.78 -13.02
CA LYS A 162 -14.02 32.88 -13.96
C LYS A 162 -12.80 33.12 -14.84
N SER A 163 -12.86 32.63 -16.07
CA SER A 163 -11.77 32.65 -17.04
C SER A 163 -12.02 33.59 -18.19
N ARG A 164 -11.14 34.60 -18.34
CA ARG A 164 -11.15 35.46 -19.52
C ARG A 164 -10.69 34.71 -20.77
N GLU A 165 -9.75 33.78 -20.59
CA GLU A 165 -9.25 32.89 -21.63
C GLU A 165 -10.39 32.07 -22.25
N LEU A 166 -11.19 31.40 -21.43
CA LEU A 166 -12.33 30.62 -21.89
C LEU A 166 -13.38 31.50 -22.61
N ALA A 167 -13.65 32.70 -22.11
CA ALA A 167 -14.54 33.61 -22.76
C ALA A 167 -14.05 34.02 -24.19
N GLY A 168 -12.72 34.22 -24.34
CA GLY A 168 -12.07 34.45 -25.62
C GLY A 168 -12.21 33.26 -26.58
N LEU A 169 -11.92 32.03 -26.12
CA LEU A 169 -12.07 30.81 -26.92
C LEU A 169 -13.51 30.62 -27.40
N LYS A 170 -14.50 30.82 -26.52
CA LYS A 170 -15.92 30.75 -26.89
C LYS A 170 -16.32 31.80 -27.93
N ALA A 171 -15.81 33.04 -27.82
CA ALA A 171 -16.07 34.08 -28.79
C ALA A 171 -15.45 33.75 -30.17
N THR A 172 -14.23 33.21 -30.20
CA THR A 172 -13.56 32.75 -31.41
C THR A 172 -14.37 31.67 -32.12
N TRP A 173 -14.77 30.62 -31.35
CA TRP A 173 -15.59 29.54 -31.88
C TRP A 173 -16.92 30.04 -32.44
N LEU A 174 -17.64 30.91 -31.72
CA LEU A 174 -18.92 31.45 -32.16
C LEU A 174 -18.79 32.25 -33.48
N THR A 175 -17.67 32.98 -33.63
CA THR A 175 -17.35 33.72 -34.86
C THR A 175 -17.07 32.73 -36.01
N ALA A 176 -16.29 31.68 -35.77
CA ALA A 176 -15.97 30.67 -36.77
C ALA A 176 -17.23 29.88 -37.19
N GLU A 177 -18.09 29.50 -36.25
CA GLU A 177 -19.34 28.81 -36.53
C GLU A 177 -20.32 29.69 -37.36
N THR A 178 -20.38 31.00 -37.04
CA THR A 178 -21.19 31.94 -37.82
C THR A 178 -20.67 32.04 -39.25
N ARG A 179 -19.32 32.09 -39.46
CA ARG A 179 -18.70 32.14 -40.79
C ARG A 179 -18.98 30.85 -41.57
N LYS A 180 -18.86 29.67 -40.92
CA LYS A 180 -19.17 28.36 -41.49
C LYS A 180 -20.64 28.30 -41.97
N ALA A 181 -21.56 28.76 -41.12
CA ALA A 181 -22.98 28.81 -41.47
C ALA A 181 -23.26 29.71 -42.69
N LEU A 182 -22.60 30.86 -42.75
CA LEU A 182 -22.70 31.77 -43.90
C LEU A 182 -22.12 31.16 -45.19
N ALA A 183 -20.94 30.55 -45.10
CA ALA A 183 -20.29 29.88 -46.23
C ALA A 183 -21.12 28.69 -46.74
N SER A 184 -21.72 27.92 -45.82
CA SER A 184 -22.65 26.81 -46.16
C SER A 184 -23.85 27.31 -46.95
N GLN A 185 -24.45 28.44 -46.53
CA GLN A 185 -25.57 29.02 -47.27
C GLN A 185 -25.15 29.53 -48.66
N ALA A 186 -23.93 30.12 -48.78
CA ALA A 186 -23.37 30.54 -50.03
C ALA A 186 -23.14 29.38 -50.99
N LEU A 187 -22.51 28.28 -50.48
CA LEU A 187 -22.31 27.06 -51.24
C LEU A 187 -23.63 26.47 -51.75
N ALA A 188 -24.59 26.30 -50.84
CA ALA A 188 -25.92 25.77 -51.25
C ALA A 188 -26.61 26.60 -52.32
N ARG A 189 -26.41 27.93 -52.29
CA ARG A 189 -26.92 28.81 -53.33
C ARG A 189 -26.17 28.63 -54.66
N GLU A 190 -24.82 28.57 -54.66
CA GLU A 190 -24.02 28.35 -55.86
C GLU A 190 -24.25 26.96 -56.47
N GLU A 191 -24.45 25.93 -55.67
CA GLU A 191 -24.83 24.59 -56.15
C GLU A 191 -26.14 24.61 -56.93
N LYS A 192 -27.13 25.37 -56.44
CA LYS A 192 -28.41 25.55 -57.15
C LYS A 192 -28.27 26.35 -58.44
N LEU A 193 -27.52 27.45 -58.40
CA LEU A 193 -27.25 28.27 -59.57
C LEU A 193 -26.47 27.51 -60.66
N PHE A 194 -25.52 26.69 -60.25
CA PHE A 194 -24.77 25.83 -61.17
C PHE A 194 -25.66 24.77 -61.83
N ALA A 195 -26.52 24.10 -61.04
CA ALA A 195 -27.48 23.17 -61.56
C ALA A 195 -28.43 23.80 -62.61
N ASP A 196 -28.82 25.07 -62.40
CA ASP A 196 -29.62 25.83 -63.28
C ASP A 196 -28.81 26.45 -64.47
N LYS A 197 -27.47 26.18 -64.53
CA LYS A 197 -26.52 26.68 -65.53
C LYS A 197 -26.41 28.22 -65.57
N ILE A 198 -26.55 28.89 -64.42
CA ILE A 198 -26.51 30.33 -64.27
C ILE A 198 -25.10 30.82 -63.88
N THR A 199 -24.37 30.00 -63.13
CA THR A 199 -23.01 30.31 -62.63
C THR A 199 -21.97 29.39 -63.26
N SER A 200 -20.69 29.74 -63.15
CA SER A 200 -19.56 28.95 -63.66
C SER A 200 -19.10 27.84 -62.65
N GLU A 201 -18.42 26.80 -63.17
CA GLU A 201 -17.81 25.81 -62.38
C GLU A 201 -16.74 26.39 -61.43
N ALA A 202 -16.04 27.44 -61.87
CA ALA A 202 -15.05 28.15 -61.05
C ALA A 202 -15.69 28.82 -59.83
N ASP A 203 -16.88 29.40 -59.95
CA ASP A 203 -17.60 30.02 -58.82
C ASP A 203 -18.09 28.95 -57.83
N LEU A 204 -18.59 27.84 -58.32
CA LEU A 204 -18.95 26.72 -57.46
C LEU A 204 -17.74 26.16 -56.69
N GLN A 205 -16.58 25.97 -57.34
CA GLN A 205 -15.37 25.49 -56.68
C GLN A 205 -14.84 26.52 -55.65
N ALA A 206 -14.94 27.84 -55.94
CA ALA A 206 -14.60 28.88 -54.98
C ALA A 206 -15.50 28.84 -53.74
N ALA A 207 -16.81 28.69 -53.91
CA ALA A 207 -17.74 28.56 -52.79
C ALA A 207 -17.50 27.30 -51.95
N ARG A 208 -17.13 26.18 -52.59
CA ARG A 208 -16.72 24.95 -51.86
C ARG A 208 -15.46 25.17 -51.07
N ALA A 209 -14.44 25.77 -51.67
CA ALA A 209 -13.18 26.04 -50.99
C ALA A 209 -13.38 26.95 -49.76
N GLU A 210 -14.23 27.99 -49.90
CA GLU A 210 -14.55 28.87 -48.74
C GLU A 210 -15.31 28.14 -47.64
N PHE A 211 -16.27 27.29 -48.00
CA PHE A 211 -16.97 26.47 -46.99
C PHE A 211 -16.04 25.51 -46.27
N GLU A 212 -15.17 24.78 -46.99
CA GLU A 212 -14.22 23.85 -46.37
C GLU A 212 -13.21 24.61 -45.49
N ALA A 213 -12.76 25.79 -45.87
CA ALA A 213 -11.90 26.63 -45.06
C ALA A 213 -12.61 27.07 -43.76
N ALA A 214 -13.84 27.63 -43.89
CA ALA A 214 -14.63 28.08 -42.74
C ALA A 214 -15.01 26.90 -41.79
N LYS A 215 -15.24 25.72 -42.35
CA LYS A 215 -15.46 24.51 -41.57
C LYS A 215 -14.22 24.12 -40.79
N ALA A 216 -13.04 24.12 -41.44
CA ALA A 216 -11.78 23.81 -40.76
C ALA A 216 -11.48 24.79 -39.63
N ASP A 217 -11.73 26.05 -39.78
CA ASP A 217 -11.59 27.09 -38.76
C ASP A 217 -12.53 26.82 -37.55
N SER A 218 -13.79 26.44 -37.83
CA SER A 218 -14.78 26.10 -36.81
C SER A 218 -14.36 24.83 -36.04
N ASP A 219 -13.96 23.78 -36.75
CA ASP A 219 -13.52 22.50 -36.17
C ASP A 219 -12.25 22.71 -35.30
N ALA A 220 -11.32 23.57 -35.70
CA ALA A 220 -10.13 23.92 -34.92
C ALA A 220 -10.51 24.65 -33.63
N ALA A 221 -11.38 25.67 -33.69
CA ALA A 221 -11.83 26.40 -32.51
C ALA A 221 -12.65 25.51 -31.55
N GLU A 222 -13.42 24.54 -32.07
CA GLU A 222 -14.12 23.53 -31.27
C GLU A 222 -13.13 22.62 -30.50
N ASN A 223 -12.08 22.15 -31.17
CA ASN A 223 -11.04 21.34 -30.55
C ASN A 223 -10.31 22.09 -29.41
N GLU A 224 -10.05 23.39 -29.57
CA GLU A 224 -9.49 24.24 -28.51
C GLU A 224 -10.41 24.31 -27.30
N LEU A 225 -11.73 24.44 -27.50
CA LEU A 225 -12.71 24.44 -26.42
C LEU A 225 -12.78 23.07 -25.71
N HIS A 226 -12.70 21.99 -26.44
CA HIS A 226 -12.64 20.64 -25.86
C HIS A 226 -11.37 20.45 -25.02
N ALA A 227 -10.22 20.92 -25.47
CA ALA A 227 -8.98 20.92 -24.70
C ALA A 227 -9.12 21.76 -23.43
N ALA A 228 -9.84 22.86 -23.46
CA ALA A 228 -10.19 23.68 -22.30
C ALA A 228 -11.26 23.03 -21.38
N GLY A 229 -11.74 21.82 -21.70
CA GLY A 229 -12.69 21.05 -20.89
C GLY A 229 -14.17 21.36 -21.14
N VAL A 230 -14.51 22.06 -22.22
CA VAL A 230 -15.90 22.30 -22.62
C VAL A 230 -16.44 21.06 -23.30
N SER A 231 -17.52 20.49 -22.79
CA SER A 231 -18.16 19.32 -23.42
C SER A 231 -18.98 19.71 -24.65
N HIS A 232 -19.22 18.74 -25.53
CA HIS A 232 -20.06 18.96 -26.71
C HIS A 232 -21.46 19.51 -26.35
N ALA A 233 -22.10 18.98 -25.31
CA ALA A 233 -23.38 19.48 -24.81
C ALA A 233 -23.32 20.93 -24.26
N ALA A 234 -22.16 21.38 -23.83
CA ALA A 234 -21.94 22.74 -23.36
C ALA A 234 -21.76 23.73 -24.57
N LEU A 235 -21.18 23.24 -25.69
CA LEU A 235 -21.04 24.02 -26.90
C LEU A 235 -22.39 24.49 -27.48
N GLU A 236 -23.38 23.60 -27.50
CA GLU A 236 -24.72 23.92 -28.01
C GLU A 236 -25.39 25.07 -27.24
N ARG A 237 -25.02 25.27 -25.96
CA ARG A 237 -25.58 26.32 -25.10
C ARG A 237 -24.84 27.65 -25.16
N ILE A 238 -23.66 27.73 -25.82
CA ILE A 238 -22.84 28.92 -25.81
C ILE A 238 -23.60 30.11 -26.46
N SER A 239 -24.32 29.87 -27.55
CA SER A 239 -25.06 30.92 -28.30
C SER A 239 -26.25 31.49 -27.52
N THR A 240 -26.74 30.77 -26.51
CA THR A 240 -27.90 31.14 -25.67
C THR A 240 -27.51 31.50 -24.22
N ALA A 241 -26.20 31.50 -23.93
CA ALA A 241 -25.72 31.79 -22.58
C ALA A 241 -26.00 33.24 -22.18
N ALA A 242 -26.34 33.44 -20.89
CA ALA A 242 -26.53 34.77 -20.32
C ALA A 242 -25.21 35.54 -20.26
N ASP A 243 -25.32 36.88 -20.17
CA ASP A 243 -24.15 37.75 -20.06
C ASP A 243 -23.25 37.35 -18.90
N GLY A 244 -21.97 37.16 -19.19
CA GLY A 244 -20.95 36.75 -18.21
C GLY A 244 -20.80 35.22 -18.01
N ASP A 245 -21.76 34.40 -18.42
CA ASP A 245 -21.67 32.93 -18.27
C ASP A 245 -20.61 32.30 -19.19
N ASN A 246 -20.29 32.99 -20.29
CA ASN A 246 -19.23 32.54 -21.20
C ASN A 246 -17.84 32.49 -20.54
N ALA A 247 -17.61 33.25 -19.46
CA ALA A 247 -16.37 33.20 -18.69
C ALA A 247 -16.35 32.08 -17.64
N ASN A 248 -17.45 31.38 -17.40
CA ASN A 248 -17.57 30.36 -16.37
C ASN A 248 -16.99 29.04 -16.88
N ALA A 249 -15.92 28.57 -16.19
CA ALA A 249 -15.35 27.25 -16.34
C ALA A 249 -15.67 26.45 -15.08
N TYR A 250 -16.27 25.27 -15.24
CA TYR A 250 -16.60 24.38 -14.13
C TYR A 250 -15.51 23.33 -14.00
N LEU A 251 -14.90 23.27 -12.81
CA LEU A 251 -13.97 22.22 -12.43
C LEU A 251 -14.77 21.07 -11.85
N THR A 252 -14.72 19.90 -12.48
CA THR A 252 -15.53 18.74 -12.10
C THR A 252 -14.68 17.58 -11.57
N ALA A 253 -15.29 16.72 -10.77
CA ALA A 253 -14.68 15.52 -10.23
C ALA A 253 -14.51 14.45 -11.33
N PRO A 254 -13.29 13.98 -11.63
CA PRO A 254 -13.07 12.93 -12.62
C PRO A 254 -13.45 11.52 -12.13
N ILE A 255 -13.50 11.34 -10.81
CA ILE A 255 -13.91 10.10 -10.13
C ILE A 255 -14.91 10.44 -9.03
N ALA A 256 -15.71 9.45 -8.60
CA ALA A 256 -16.44 9.53 -7.34
C ALA A 256 -15.46 9.26 -6.19
N GLY A 257 -15.68 9.88 -5.03
CA GLY A 257 -14.83 9.69 -3.87
C GLY A 257 -14.90 10.85 -2.88
N THR A 258 -13.96 10.89 -1.96
CA THR A 258 -13.86 11.92 -0.92
C THR A 258 -12.79 12.95 -1.29
N VAL A 259 -13.08 14.22 -1.07
CA VAL A 259 -12.10 15.32 -1.18
C VAL A 259 -11.16 15.25 0.01
N VAL A 260 -9.94 14.77 -0.19
CA VAL A 260 -8.94 14.64 0.90
C VAL A 260 -8.06 15.87 1.03
N ARG A 261 -7.98 16.69 -0.01
CA ARG A 261 -7.19 17.93 0.01
C ARG A 261 -7.79 18.97 -0.93
N ARG A 262 -7.84 20.20 -0.47
CA ARG A 262 -8.17 21.40 -1.23
C ARG A 262 -7.14 22.48 -0.97
N THR A 263 -6.39 22.87 -2.00
CA THR A 263 -5.32 23.88 -1.88
C THR A 263 -5.79 25.28 -2.22
N VAL A 264 -6.93 25.40 -2.90
CA VAL A 264 -7.41 26.65 -3.50
C VAL A 264 -8.44 27.38 -2.61
N MET A 265 -8.42 28.71 -2.64
CA MET A 265 -9.34 29.59 -1.90
C MET A 265 -10.25 30.41 -2.83
N LEU A 266 -11.37 30.90 -2.27
CA LEU A 266 -12.26 31.79 -2.99
C LEU A 266 -11.56 33.12 -3.33
N GLY A 267 -11.65 33.55 -4.60
CA GLY A 267 -11.00 34.77 -5.09
C GLY A 267 -9.54 34.58 -5.51
N GLU A 268 -8.98 33.41 -5.33
CA GLU A 268 -7.61 33.07 -5.72
C GLU A 268 -7.48 32.99 -7.24
N THR A 269 -6.34 33.42 -7.78
CA THR A 269 -6.02 33.29 -9.21
C THR A 269 -5.30 31.97 -9.44
N VAL A 270 -5.80 31.20 -10.40
CA VAL A 270 -5.24 29.90 -10.81
C VAL A 270 -4.74 29.95 -12.24
N SER A 271 -3.64 29.26 -12.53
CA SER A 271 -3.04 29.19 -13.86
C SER A 271 -3.12 27.77 -14.40
N ALA A 272 -3.56 27.63 -15.65
CA ALA A 272 -3.51 26.36 -16.36
C ALA A 272 -2.10 26.09 -16.91
N GLY A 273 -1.71 24.81 -16.98
CA GLY A 273 -0.44 24.39 -17.59
C GLY A 273 0.81 24.60 -16.73
N ASP A 274 0.69 25.02 -15.49
CA ASP A 274 1.80 25.08 -14.56
C ASP A 274 2.08 23.67 -14.02
N ALA A 275 3.12 23.02 -14.56
CA ALA A 275 3.51 21.66 -14.18
C ALA A 275 4.06 21.55 -12.74
N GLY A 276 4.42 22.68 -12.12
CA GLY A 276 4.93 22.76 -10.75
C GLY A 276 3.86 23.11 -9.71
N ALA A 277 2.64 23.50 -10.16
CA ALA A 277 1.58 23.87 -9.23
C ALA A 277 0.93 22.64 -8.57
N ASP A 278 0.62 22.78 -7.27
CA ASP A 278 -0.19 21.79 -6.56
C ASP A 278 -1.59 21.68 -7.21
N PRO A 279 -2.17 20.46 -7.23
CA PRO A 279 -3.54 20.29 -7.70
C PRO A 279 -4.52 21.07 -6.82
N LEU A 280 -5.56 21.64 -7.40
CA LEU A 280 -6.57 22.41 -6.65
C LEU A 280 -7.39 21.52 -5.70
N PHE A 281 -7.67 20.29 -6.12
CA PHE A 281 -8.31 19.26 -5.30
C PHE A 281 -7.60 17.93 -5.51
N THR A 282 -7.54 17.14 -4.43
CA THR A 282 -7.19 15.73 -4.48
C THR A 282 -8.40 14.92 -4.04
N LEU A 283 -8.88 14.05 -4.91
CA LEU A 283 -9.99 13.13 -4.67
C LEU A 283 -9.46 11.72 -4.49
N VAL A 284 -10.06 10.96 -3.61
CA VAL A 284 -9.70 9.57 -3.36
C VAL A 284 -10.96 8.72 -3.28
N ASP A 285 -10.97 7.63 -4.01
CA ASP A 285 -11.90 6.53 -3.81
C ASP A 285 -11.24 5.53 -2.86
N ASP A 286 -11.62 5.55 -1.60
CA ASP A 286 -11.07 4.73 -0.51
C ASP A 286 -11.82 3.41 -0.30
N SER A 287 -12.71 3.04 -1.22
CA SER A 287 -13.42 1.75 -1.21
C SER A 287 -12.48 0.56 -1.36
N VAL A 288 -11.27 0.77 -1.87
CA VAL A 288 -10.15 -0.17 -1.94
C VAL A 288 -8.89 0.53 -1.48
N VAL A 289 -8.12 -0.13 -0.64
CA VAL A 289 -6.85 0.38 -0.13
C VAL A 289 -5.74 -0.63 -0.36
N TRP A 290 -4.52 -0.17 -0.31
CA TRP A 290 -3.33 -1.01 -0.30
C TRP A 290 -2.82 -1.18 1.12
N ALA A 291 -2.38 -2.39 1.46
CA ALA A 291 -1.55 -2.63 2.62
C ALA A 291 -0.14 -2.98 2.14
N ASP A 292 0.80 -2.08 2.39
CA ASP A 292 2.21 -2.22 2.04
C ASP A 292 2.96 -2.82 3.23
N ILE A 293 3.31 -4.11 3.12
CA ILE A 293 3.96 -4.90 4.16
C ILE A 293 5.48 -4.75 4.00
N ALA A 294 6.15 -4.34 5.06
CA ALA A 294 7.61 -4.22 5.07
C ALA A 294 8.26 -5.58 5.32
N VAL A 295 8.80 -6.19 4.27
CA VAL A 295 9.43 -7.52 4.32
C VAL A 295 10.94 -7.39 4.46
N TYR A 296 11.49 -7.91 5.55
CA TYR A 296 12.94 -7.91 5.77
C TYR A 296 13.67 -8.85 4.81
N LYS A 297 14.92 -8.51 4.47
CA LYS A 297 15.75 -9.26 3.50
C LYS A 297 15.78 -10.77 3.75
N GLN A 298 15.85 -11.20 5.01
CA GLN A 298 15.90 -12.60 5.42
C GLN A 298 14.60 -13.37 5.11
N ASP A 299 13.46 -12.67 5.03
CA ASP A 299 12.13 -13.26 4.89
C ASP A 299 11.61 -13.21 3.45
N ILE A 300 12.26 -12.44 2.56
CA ILE A 300 11.82 -12.25 1.15
C ILE A 300 11.64 -13.62 0.44
N ALA A 301 12.57 -14.54 0.63
CA ALA A 301 12.52 -15.85 -0.01
C ALA A 301 11.33 -16.72 0.44
N ARG A 302 10.73 -16.41 1.58
CA ARG A 302 9.59 -17.13 2.17
C ARG A 302 8.24 -16.58 1.70
N ILE A 303 8.22 -15.33 1.20
CA ILE A 303 7.00 -14.67 0.74
C ILE A 303 6.62 -15.15 -0.65
N ARG A 304 5.36 -15.47 -0.86
CA ARG A 304 4.81 -15.90 -2.15
C ARG A 304 3.59 -15.06 -2.51
N VAL A 305 3.48 -14.70 -3.78
CA VAL A 305 2.25 -14.12 -4.33
C VAL A 305 1.10 -15.12 -4.14
N GLY A 306 -0.06 -14.63 -3.71
CA GLY A 306 -1.21 -15.44 -3.37
C GLY A 306 -1.19 -16.01 -1.93
N ALA A 307 -0.13 -15.79 -1.14
CA ALA A 307 -0.10 -16.21 0.25
C ALA A 307 -1.18 -15.47 1.07
N PRO A 308 -1.93 -16.19 1.93
CA PRO A 308 -2.93 -15.57 2.80
C PRO A 308 -2.29 -14.60 3.81
N VAL A 309 -2.97 -13.47 4.00
CA VAL A 309 -2.58 -12.41 4.94
C VAL A 309 -3.79 -12.01 5.78
N ALA A 310 -3.60 -11.93 7.10
CA ALA A 310 -4.54 -11.31 8.01
C ALA A 310 -3.95 -9.98 8.51
N LEU A 311 -4.67 -8.89 8.28
CA LEU A 311 -4.32 -7.56 8.82
C LEU A 311 -4.97 -7.41 10.19
N LYS A 312 -4.17 -7.03 11.18
CA LYS A 312 -4.60 -6.95 12.58
C LYS A 312 -4.26 -5.61 13.20
N THR A 313 -5.05 -5.21 14.17
CA THR A 313 -4.70 -4.11 15.09
C THR A 313 -3.57 -4.56 16.03
N ASP A 314 -2.96 -3.61 16.75
CA ASP A 314 -1.99 -3.92 17.82
C ASP A 314 -2.60 -4.75 18.95
N SER A 315 -3.92 -4.70 19.15
CA SER A 315 -4.66 -5.53 20.10
C SER A 315 -4.91 -6.97 19.62
N GLY A 316 -4.57 -7.28 18.34
CA GLY A 316 -4.74 -8.60 17.73
C GLY A 316 -6.10 -8.82 17.05
N GLU A 317 -6.97 -7.80 17.01
CA GLU A 317 -8.25 -7.86 16.28
C GLU A 317 -8.00 -7.90 14.77
N ILE A 318 -8.68 -8.81 14.05
CA ILE A 318 -8.59 -8.94 12.61
C ILE A 318 -9.42 -7.84 11.94
N LEU A 319 -8.77 -6.95 11.23
CA LEU A 319 -9.39 -5.89 10.44
C LEU A 319 -9.82 -6.37 9.05
N ALA A 320 -8.97 -7.16 8.40
CA ALA A 320 -9.24 -7.70 7.08
C ALA A 320 -8.42 -8.98 6.81
N GLN A 321 -8.90 -9.78 5.87
CA GLN A 321 -8.18 -10.94 5.34
C GLN A 321 -8.13 -10.82 3.82
N SER A 322 -6.95 -11.07 3.24
CA SER A 322 -6.72 -10.99 1.81
C SER A 322 -5.52 -11.87 1.43
N THR A 323 -4.93 -11.64 0.27
CA THR A 323 -3.73 -12.35 -0.19
C THR A 323 -2.70 -11.37 -0.73
N ILE A 324 -1.43 -11.77 -0.73
CA ILE A 324 -0.37 -10.97 -1.35
C ILE A 324 -0.63 -10.88 -2.85
N ALA A 325 -0.88 -9.67 -3.34
CA ALA A 325 -1.10 -9.40 -4.75
C ALA A 325 0.22 -9.46 -5.54
N PHE A 326 1.27 -8.83 -5.01
CA PHE A 326 2.61 -8.85 -5.59
C PHE A 326 3.67 -8.39 -4.57
N VAL A 327 4.93 -8.69 -4.90
CA VAL A 327 6.09 -8.23 -4.16
C VAL A 327 6.90 -7.32 -5.08
N LEU A 328 7.15 -6.10 -4.65
CA LEU A 328 7.93 -5.14 -5.44
C LEU A 328 9.39 -5.63 -5.59
N PRO A 329 9.98 -5.56 -6.79
CA PRO A 329 11.35 -6.06 -7.03
C PRO A 329 12.43 -5.09 -6.52
N VAL A 330 12.04 -4.07 -5.77
CA VAL A 330 12.94 -3.02 -5.28
C VAL A 330 13.03 -3.11 -3.76
N ILE A 331 14.24 -3.02 -3.24
CA ILE A 331 14.50 -2.91 -1.80
C ILE A 331 14.74 -1.44 -1.48
N SER A 332 14.01 -0.91 -0.49
CA SER A 332 14.21 0.43 0.02
C SER A 332 15.60 0.56 0.64
N GLU A 333 16.38 1.53 0.19
CA GLU A 333 17.73 1.77 0.73
C GLU A 333 17.69 2.23 2.19
N THR A 334 16.66 2.98 2.57
CA THR A 334 16.48 3.53 3.91
C THR A 334 16.06 2.47 4.92
N SER A 335 15.03 1.69 4.63
CA SER A 335 14.50 0.67 5.54
C SER A 335 15.13 -0.70 5.34
N ARG A 336 15.81 -0.95 4.21
CA ARG A 336 16.37 -2.24 3.78
C ARG A 336 15.32 -3.35 3.70
N THR A 337 14.07 -2.98 3.42
CA THR A 337 12.94 -3.87 3.27
C THR A 337 12.45 -3.89 1.82
N ALA A 338 11.95 -5.02 1.38
CA ALA A 338 11.09 -5.11 0.19
C ALA A 338 9.64 -4.83 0.61
N THR A 339 8.82 -4.41 -0.33
CA THR A 339 7.39 -4.19 -0.08
C THR A 339 6.59 -5.33 -0.70
N ALA A 340 5.83 -6.06 0.12
CA ALA A 340 4.78 -6.95 -0.34
C ALA A 340 3.45 -6.20 -0.23
N ARG A 341 2.70 -6.14 -1.33
CA ARG A 341 1.44 -5.39 -1.41
C ARG A 341 0.25 -6.33 -1.39
N VAL A 342 -0.70 -5.96 -0.57
CA VAL A 342 -2.02 -6.56 -0.47
C VAL A 342 -3.06 -5.54 -0.91
N ILE A 343 -4.00 -5.95 -1.75
CA ILE A 343 -5.15 -5.13 -2.15
C ILE A 343 -6.31 -5.56 -1.26
N VAL A 344 -6.94 -4.59 -0.61
CA VAL A 344 -7.97 -4.84 0.40
C VAL A 344 -9.21 -4.02 0.10
N ASP A 345 -10.37 -4.69 0.01
CA ASP A 345 -11.65 -4.02 -0.07
C ASP A 345 -11.95 -3.33 1.26
N ASN A 346 -12.40 -2.08 1.21
CA ASN A 346 -12.64 -1.22 2.37
C ASN A 346 -14.00 -0.50 2.28
N PRO A 347 -15.11 -1.24 2.13
CA PRO A 347 -16.43 -0.64 1.90
C PRO A 347 -16.92 0.22 3.07
N ASP A 348 -16.48 -0.10 4.28
CA ASP A 348 -16.89 0.58 5.52
C ASP A 348 -15.91 1.68 5.96
N GLY A 349 -14.82 1.92 5.21
CA GLY A 349 -13.80 2.92 5.53
C GLY A 349 -13.04 2.66 6.84
N THR A 350 -13.02 1.40 7.31
CA THR A 350 -12.35 1.02 8.57
C THR A 350 -10.83 1.07 8.47
N LEU A 351 -10.29 0.76 7.30
CA LEU A 351 -8.87 0.87 7.01
C LEU A 351 -8.57 2.28 6.49
N ARG A 352 -7.85 3.05 7.28
CA ARG A 352 -7.52 4.43 6.94
C ARG A 352 -6.11 4.55 6.39
N PRO A 353 -5.91 5.12 5.20
CA PRO A 353 -4.57 5.39 4.67
C PRO A 353 -3.73 6.22 5.66
N GLY A 354 -2.49 5.80 5.85
CA GLY A 354 -1.60 6.30 6.90
C GLY A 354 -1.64 5.50 8.21
N GLN A 355 -2.58 4.55 8.36
CA GLN A 355 -2.66 3.68 9.52
C GLN A 355 -1.58 2.58 9.44
N TYR A 356 -0.95 2.29 10.57
CA TYR A 356 -0.08 1.13 10.73
C TYR A 356 -0.86 -0.04 11.31
N VAL A 357 -0.62 -1.22 10.78
CA VAL A 357 -1.25 -2.48 11.17
C VAL A 357 -0.21 -3.60 11.17
N THR A 358 -0.52 -4.69 11.83
CA THR A 358 0.28 -5.91 11.76
C THR A 358 -0.28 -6.85 10.71
N ALA A 359 0.56 -7.28 9.76
CA ALA A 359 0.22 -8.29 8.77
C ALA A 359 0.75 -9.65 9.19
N ASP A 360 -0.14 -10.59 9.44
CA ASP A 360 0.19 -12.00 9.68
C ASP A 360 0.12 -12.77 8.37
N LEU A 361 1.27 -13.17 7.86
CA LEU A 361 1.41 -13.90 6.62
C LEU A 361 1.57 -15.40 6.89
N SER A 362 0.84 -16.23 6.17
CA SER A 362 1.11 -17.66 6.14
C SER A 362 2.29 -17.95 5.22
N VAL A 363 3.42 -18.38 5.79
CA VAL A 363 4.65 -18.65 5.04
C VAL A 363 5.03 -20.12 5.16
N GLY A 364 5.35 -20.75 4.03
CA GLY A 364 5.74 -22.16 3.98
C GLY A 364 4.59 -23.12 3.70
N THR A 365 4.93 -24.39 3.62
CA THR A 365 3.97 -25.50 3.52
C THR A 365 3.41 -25.79 4.90
N SER A 366 2.10 -26.01 4.95
CA SER A 366 1.45 -26.50 6.17
C SER A 366 1.97 -27.90 6.47
N GLU A 367 2.67 -28.05 7.58
CA GLU A 367 3.16 -29.35 8.02
C GLU A 367 2.11 -30.00 8.93
N GLN A 368 1.91 -31.31 8.74
CA GLN A 368 1.09 -32.11 9.66
C GLN A 368 1.94 -32.42 10.88
N VAL A 369 1.57 -31.82 11.99
CA VAL A 369 2.26 -31.97 13.26
C VAL A 369 1.26 -32.24 14.37
N LEU A 370 1.72 -32.86 15.42
CA LEU A 370 0.92 -33.03 16.63
C LEU A 370 0.70 -31.66 17.25
N ARG A 371 -0.56 -31.25 17.47
CA ARG A 371 -0.88 -29.92 17.96
C ARG A 371 -1.95 -29.91 19.03
N VAL A 372 -1.87 -28.92 19.89
CA VAL A 372 -2.88 -28.65 20.93
C VAL A 372 -3.30 -27.16 20.87
N PRO A 373 -4.50 -26.82 21.34
CA PRO A 373 -4.87 -25.41 21.51
C PRO A 373 -3.87 -24.70 22.43
N GLU A 374 -3.58 -23.42 22.17
CA GLU A 374 -2.66 -22.64 23.00
C GLU A 374 -3.13 -22.55 24.47
N ALA A 375 -4.45 -22.52 24.70
CA ALA A 375 -5.04 -22.50 26.04
C ALA A 375 -4.73 -23.75 26.86
N ALA A 376 -4.45 -24.87 26.21
CA ALA A 376 -4.08 -26.13 26.87
C ALA A 376 -2.69 -26.10 27.53
N ILE A 377 -1.81 -25.17 27.03
CA ILE A 377 -0.42 -25.13 27.54
C ILE A 377 -0.34 -24.16 28.72
N GLN A 378 0.13 -24.71 29.84
CA GLN A 378 0.39 -23.98 31.06
C GLN A 378 1.86 -24.10 31.45
N LEU A 379 2.37 -23.07 32.12
CA LEU A 379 3.71 -23.11 32.67
C LEU A 379 3.64 -23.71 34.10
N VAL A 380 4.15 -24.89 34.29
CA VAL A 380 4.24 -25.56 35.59
C VAL A 380 5.73 -25.74 35.91
N GLU A 381 6.19 -25.24 37.07
CA GLU A 381 7.61 -25.24 37.46
C GLU A 381 8.55 -24.70 36.34
N ASP A 382 8.18 -23.57 35.73
CA ASP A 382 8.89 -22.95 34.62
C ASP A 382 9.05 -23.81 33.36
N ARG A 383 8.27 -24.89 33.22
CA ARG A 383 8.25 -25.77 32.05
C ARG A 383 6.90 -25.76 31.37
N PRO A 384 6.85 -25.62 30.04
CA PRO A 384 5.61 -25.79 29.29
C PRO A 384 5.03 -27.18 29.54
N SER A 385 3.80 -27.24 30.01
CA SER A 385 3.14 -28.48 30.40
C SER A 385 1.68 -28.49 29.93
N VAL A 386 1.13 -29.66 29.72
CA VAL A 386 -0.30 -29.89 29.49
C VAL A 386 -0.83 -30.79 30.59
N PHE A 387 -2.12 -30.68 30.90
CA PHE A 387 -2.75 -31.58 31.83
C PHE A 387 -3.33 -32.79 31.11
N VAL A 388 -2.98 -33.99 31.57
CA VAL A 388 -3.52 -35.25 31.03
C VAL A 388 -4.39 -35.92 32.09
N PRO A 389 -5.51 -36.56 31.70
CA PRO A 389 -6.34 -37.31 32.63
C PRO A 389 -5.58 -38.54 33.10
N VAL A 390 -5.60 -38.79 34.41
CA VAL A 390 -5.02 -39.96 35.07
C VAL A 390 -6.05 -40.58 36.02
N GLU A 391 -5.74 -41.73 36.60
CA GLU A 391 -6.64 -42.36 37.57
C GLU A 391 -6.81 -41.45 38.79
N GLY A 392 -8.03 -40.98 39.02
CA GLY A 392 -8.40 -40.10 40.13
C GLY A 392 -8.21 -38.62 39.92
N GLY A 393 -7.80 -38.14 38.73
CA GLY A 393 -7.65 -36.70 38.48
C GLY A 393 -6.91 -36.32 37.21
N TYR A 394 -6.10 -35.28 37.30
CA TYR A 394 -5.31 -34.73 36.19
C TYR A 394 -3.87 -34.51 36.66
N ALA A 395 -2.91 -34.89 35.83
CA ALA A 395 -1.49 -34.68 36.08
C ALA A 395 -0.86 -33.74 35.04
N PRO A 396 0.03 -32.83 35.46
CA PRO A 396 0.80 -32.02 34.52
C PRO A 396 1.86 -32.91 33.85
N ARG A 397 1.98 -32.78 32.54
CA ARG A 397 3.01 -33.44 31.73
C ARG A 397 3.81 -32.40 30.96
N ALA A 398 5.11 -32.34 31.23
CA ALA A 398 6.00 -31.45 30.51
C ALA A 398 6.07 -31.82 29.04
N VAL A 399 6.01 -30.80 28.17
CA VAL A 399 6.04 -30.95 26.71
C VAL A 399 7.09 -30.01 26.08
N MET A 400 7.70 -30.48 25.01
CA MET A 400 8.46 -29.56 24.13
C MET A 400 7.56 -28.99 23.10
N THR A 401 7.41 -27.66 23.12
CA THR A 401 6.62 -26.93 22.15
C THR A 401 7.43 -26.52 20.93
N GLY A 402 6.77 -26.36 19.77
CA GLY A 402 7.35 -25.89 18.54
C GLY A 402 6.66 -24.62 18.05
N THR A 403 6.29 -24.61 16.77
CA THR A 403 5.66 -23.49 16.11
C THR A 403 4.27 -23.20 16.66
N LYS A 404 3.96 -21.92 16.87
CA LYS A 404 2.62 -21.45 17.24
C LYS A 404 1.97 -20.80 16.02
N SER A 405 0.75 -21.20 15.70
CA SER A 405 -0.02 -20.56 14.62
C SER A 405 -1.51 -20.90 14.72
N GLY A 406 -2.37 -19.92 14.40
CA GLY A 406 -3.81 -20.11 14.34
C GLY A 406 -4.47 -20.57 15.64
N GLY A 407 -3.93 -20.19 16.81
CA GLY A 407 -4.44 -20.60 18.13
C GLY A 407 -4.02 -22.01 18.56
N PHE A 408 -3.13 -22.64 17.80
CA PHE A 408 -2.55 -23.95 18.10
C PHE A 408 -1.03 -23.86 18.30
N VAL A 409 -0.52 -24.79 19.06
CA VAL A 409 0.92 -24.97 19.32
C VAL A 409 1.34 -26.37 18.93
N GLU A 410 2.41 -26.48 18.16
CA GLU A 410 3.06 -27.74 17.82
C GLU A 410 3.65 -28.38 19.08
N ILE A 411 3.47 -29.67 19.22
CA ILE A 411 4.11 -30.50 20.25
C ILE A 411 5.16 -31.38 19.59
N ARG A 412 6.43 -31.12 19.92
CA ARG A 412 7.57 -31.89 19.38
C ARG A 412 7.84 -33.17 20.15
N SER A 413 7.59 -33.14 21.48
CA SER A 413 7.71 -34.30 22.33
C SER A 413 6.91 -34.16 23.62
N GLY A 414 6.63 -35.26 24.30
CA GLY A 414 5.87 -35.29 25.55
C GLY A 414 4.44 -35.80 25.43
N LEU A 415 3.90 -35.87 24.18
CA LEU A 415 2.57 -36.42 23.89
C LEU A 415 2.61 -37.32 22.66
N MET A 416 1.64 -38.21 22.56
CA MET A 416 1.39 -39.05 21.40
C MET A 416 0.04 -38.73 20.77
N ALA A 417 -0.09 -39.02 19.49
CA ALA A 417 -1.38 -38.90 18.80
C ALA A 417 -2.38 -39.89 19.42
N GLY A 418 -3.59 -39.46 19.69
CA GLY A 418 -4.62 -40.26 20.32
C GLY A 418 -4.69 -40.14 21.86
N GLU A 419 -3.76 -39.46 22.50
CA GLU A 419 -3.84 -39.17 23.94
C GLU A 419 -4.88 -38.05 24.21
N ALA A 420 -5.53 -38.13 25.38
CA ALA A 420 -6.44 -37.09 25.84
C ALA A 420 -5.67 -36.01 26.62
N VAL A 421 -5.92 -34.75 26.32
CA VAL A 421 -5.38 -33.60 27.05
C VAL A 421 -6.50 -32.62 27.39
N VAL A 422 -6.31 -31.85 28.44
CA VAL A 422 -7.20 -30.76 28.83
C VAL A 422 -7.01 -29.60 27.84
N THR A 423 -8.06 -29.20 27.17
CA THR A 423 -8.06 -28.10 26.23
C THR A 423 -8.62 -26.79 26.80
N ASP A 424 -9.62 -26.92 27.68
CA ASP A 424 -10.22 -25.82 28.42
C ASP A 424 -10.14 -26.08 29.93
N GLY A 425 -10.02 -25.02 30.72
CA GLY A 425 -9.89 -25.13 32.18
C GLY A 425 -8.48 -25.54 32.68
N ALA A 426 -7.47 -25.63 31.82
CA ALA A 426 -6.09 -25.96 32.20
C ALA A 426 -5.51 -24.99 33.24
N PHE A 427 -5.85 -23.71 33.18
CA PHE A 427 -5.46 -22.71 34.17
C PHE A 427 -6.04 -23.02 35.58
N THR A 428 -7.28 -23.50 35.66
CA THR A 428 -7.92 -23.89 36.92
C THR A 428 -7.18 -25.05 37.55
N LEU A 429 -6.77 -26.04 36.76
CA LEU A 429 -5.97 -27.16 37.24
C LEU A 429 -4.60 -26.70 37.75
N LYS A 430 -3.94 -25.80 37.03
CA LYS A 430 -2.66 -25.22 37.50
C LYS A 430 -2.85 -24.50 38.85
N ALA A 431 -3.86 -23.66 38.97
CA ALA A 431 -4.13 -22.94 40.23
C ALA A 431 -4.42 -23.85 41.40
N GLN A 432 -5.11 -25.01 41.16
CA GLN A 432 -5.34 -26.00 42.19
C GLN A 432 -4.05 -26.74 42.58
N LEU A 433 -3.22 -27.10 41.60
CA LEU A 433 -1.93 -27.75 41.83
C LEU A 433 -1.01 -26.86 42.68
N GLU A 434 -0.91 -25.60 42.37
CA GLU A 434 -0.11 -24.63 43.14
C GLU A 434 -0.65 -24.44 44.55
N LYS A 435 -1.98 -24.43 44.71
CA LYS A 435 -2.62 -24.34 46.05
C LYS A 435 -2.33 -25.57 46.91
N ASP A 436 -2.38 -26.77 46.33
CA ASP A 436 -2.11 -28.01 47.04
C ASP A 436 -0.64 -28.10 47.47
N ALA A 437 0.29 -27.62 46.60
CA ALA A 437 1.73 -27.53 46.90
C ALA A 437 2.03 -26.55 48.08
N PHE A 438 1.25 -25.47 48.23
CA PHE A 438 1.38 -24.51 49.35
C PHE A 438 0.65 -25.00 50.64
N GLY A 439 -0.32 -25.92 50.51
CA GLY A 439 -1.12 -26.44 51.61
C GLY A 439 -0.40 -27.45 52.49
N ASP A 440 0.49 -28.24 51.97
CA ASP A 440 1.26 -29.28 52.71
C ASP A 440 2.46 -28.73 53.49
N GLY A 441 2.77 -27.43 53.38
CA GLY A 441 3.91 -26.78 54.10
C GLY A 441 3.65 -26.36 55.53
N HIS A 442 2.47 -26.58 56.15
CA HIS A 442 2.14 -26.15 57.50
C HIS A 442 1.66 -27.28 58.42
N GLY A 443 2.41 -28.36 58.43
CA GLY A 443 2.21 -29.46 59.34
C GLY A 443 3.43 -29.77 60.22
N HIS A 444 3.80 -28.88 61.15
CA HIS A 444 4.62 -29.21 62.32
C HIS A 444 4.26 -28.31 63.50
#